data_c2456ff811e1101ee80bd68400817630
#
_entry.id   c2456ff811e1101ee80bd68400817630
#
_cell.length_a   1.000
_cell.length_b   1.000
_cell.length_c   1.000
_cell.angle_alpha   90.00
_cell.angle_beta   90.00
_cell.angle_gamma   90.00
#
_symmetry.space_group_name_H-M   'P 1'
#
loop_
_entity.id
_entity.type
_entity.pdbx_description
1 polymer ?
#
loop_
_entity_poly.entity_id
_entity_poly.type
_entity_poly.pdbx_seq_one_letter_code
_entity_poly.pdbx_strand_id
1 'polypeptide(L)'
;VFARYAIFGKTAIVQMQISISSAGSAGSAVVVTGIPAAIQPKQTGTEVVCGSAVYLDSGTSYYNGHAIAASSTTMKLLVGERADYLGSSPNIAAASGDKVMVVAVYEIA
;
A
#
# COMPACT_ATOMS: atom_id res chain seq x y z
N VAL A 1 11.32 8.73 -5.80
CA VAL A 1 10.80 8.20 -4.53
C VAL A 1 10.34 9.36 -3.65
N PHE A 2 9.12 9.32 -3.22
CA PHE A 2 8.56 10.33 -2.33
C PHE A 2 7.40 9.78 -1.52
N ALA A 3 7.13 10.42 -0.39
CA ALA A 3 5.93 10.21 0.40
C ALA A 3 5.51 11.56 0.98
N ARG A 4 4.29 11.98 0.70
CA ARG A 4 3.75 13.27 1.10
C ARG A 4 2.33 13.13 1.61
N TYR A 5 1.94 14.01 2.51
CA TYR A 5 0.55 14.09 2.94
C TYR A 5 0.12 15.52 3.21
N ALA A 6 -1.18 15.73 3.15
CA ALA A 6 -1.84 16.95 3.59
C ALA A 6 -3.01 16.58 4.49
N ILE A 7 -3.35 17.46 5.41
CA ILE A 7 -4.46 17.27 6.35
C ILE A 7 -5.47 18.40 6.15
N PHE A 8 -6.73 18.02 5.96
CA PHE A 8 -7.87 18.93 5.89
C PHE A 8 -8.88 18.53 6.95
N GLY A 9 -8.89 19.26 8.08
CA GLY A 9 -9.71 18.87 9.22
C GLY A 9 -9.31 17.50 9.75
N LYS A 10 -10.19 16.51 9.62
CA LYS A 10 -9.95 15.11 10.02
C LYS A 10 -9.63 14.19 8.83
N THR A 11 -9.35 14.75 7.67
CA THR A 11 -9.07 13.97 6.45
C THR A 11 -7.60 14.09 6.08
N ALA A 12 -6.94 12.96 5.88
CA ALA A 12 -5.60 12.90 5.32
C ALA A 12 -5.65 12.56 3.83
N ILE A 13 -4.84 13.24 3.04
CA ILE A 13 -4.58 12.91 1.65
C ILE A 13 -3.11 12.54 1.56
N VAL A 14 -2.83 11.32 1.08
CA VAL A 14 -1.48 10.76 1.04
C VAL A 14 -1.12 10.38 -0.39
N GLN A 15 0.07 10.72 -0.81
CA GLN A 15 0.64 10.27 -2.08
C GLN A 15 2.04 9.76 -1.84
N MET A 16 2.35 8.58 -2.35
CA MET A 16 3.68 8.01 -2.19
C MET A 16 4.12 7.18 -3.40
N GLN A 17 5.42 7.19 -3.63
CA GLN A 17 6.11 6.27 -4.53
C GLN A 17 7.32 5.73 -3.79
N ILE A 18 7.35 4.44 -3.57
CA ILE A 18 8.40 3.76 -2.81
C ILE A 18 9.12 2.80 -3.73
N SER A 19 10.44 2.89 -3.80
CA SER A 19 11.27 1.92 -4.52
C SER A 19 11.76 0.83 -3.59
N ILE A 20 11.70 -0.40 -4.07
CA ILE A 20 12.19 -1.55 -3.34
C ILE A 20 13.66 -1.76 -3.69
N SER A 21 14.52 -1.89 -2.67
CA SER A 21 15.96 -2.00 -2.85
C SER A 21 16.51 -3.41 -2.64
N SER A 22 15.71 -4.32 -2.05
CA SER A 22 16.16 -5.69 -1.78
C SER A 22 15.01 -6.68 -1.93
N ALA A 23 15.38 -7.95 -2.14
CA ALA A 23 14.40 -9.00 -2.37
C ALA A 23 13.57 -9.30 -1.10
N GLY A 24 12.28 -9.56 -1.32
CA GLY A 24 11.38 -10.07 -0.32
C GLY A 24 11.12 -11.57 -0.50
N SER A 25 10.10 -12.08 0.18
CA SER A 25 9.71 -13.49 0.12
C SER A 25 8.39 -13.66 -0.63
N ALA A 26 8.34 -14.63 -1.54
CA ALA A 26 7.10 -15.00 -2.21
C ALA A 26 6.11 -15.59 -1.19
N GLY A 27 4.81 -15.36 -1.43
CA GLY A 27 3.74 -15.87 -0.58
C GLY A 27 3.41 -14.99 0.62
N SER A 28 4.21 -13.98 0.90
CA SER A 28 3.95 -13.01 1.98
C SER A 28 3.42 -11.71 1.40
N ALA A 29 2.44 -11.10 2.07
CA ALA A 29 1.87 -9.84 1.62
C ALA A 29 2.91 -8.73 1.53
N VAL A 30 2.82 -7.91 0.49
CA VAL A 30 3.57 -6.65 0.40
C VAL A 30 2.94 -5.66 1.36
N VAL A 31 3.72 -5.13 2.29
CA VAL A 31 3.23 -4.24 3.34
C VAL A 31 3.97 -2.91 3.27
N VAL A 32 3.21 -1.84 3.18
CA VAL A 32 3.73 -0.49 3.41
C VAL A 32 3.58 -0.19 4.89
N THR A 33 4.68 0.07 5.58
CA THR A 33 4.68 0.31 7.01
C THR A 33 5.22 1.69 7.35
N GLY A 34 5.04 2.13 8.60
CA GLY A 34 5.57 3.40 9.07
C GLY A 34 4.66 4.59 8.81
N ILE A 35 3.35 4.40 8.76
CA ILE A 35 2.41 5.52 8.66
C ILE A 35 2.61 6.44 9.86
N PRO A 36 2.92 7.74 9.65
CA PRO A 36 3.17 8.68 10.74
C PRO A 36 1.97 8.83 11.69
N ALA A 37 2.27 9.07 12.97
CA ALA A 37 1.25 9.24 13.99
C ALA A 37 0.21 10.33 13.65
N ALA A 38 0.63 11.40 12.97
CA ALA A 38 -0.23 12.51 12.60
C ALA A 38 -1.34 12.12 11.62
N ILE A 39 -1.18 11.03 10.87
CA ILE A 39 -2.11 10.59 9.83
C ILE A 39 -2.53 9.13 9.96
N GLN A 40 -2.50 8.57 11.16
CA GLN A 40 -2.99 7.21 11.36
C GLN A 40 -4.49 7.12 11.07
N PRO A 41 -4.95 6.14 10.29
CA PRO A 41 -6.37 6.02 9.95
C PRO A 41 -7.23 5.69 11.18
N LYS A 42 -8.40 6.28 11.23
CA LYS A 42 -9.40 6.00 12.28
C LYS A 42 -9.97 4.59 12.13
N GLN A 43 -10.26 4.19 10.90
CA GLN A 43 -10.78 2.87 10.60
C GLN A 43 -9.68 2.00 10.00
N THR A 44 -9.52 0.79 10.51
CA THR A 44 -8.56 -0.20 10.04
C THR A 44 -9.17 -1.58 10.00
N GLY A 45 -8.64 -2.45 9.16
CA GLY A 45 -9.08 -3.82 9.05
C GLY A 45 -8.82 -4.40 7.66
N THR A 46 -9.18 -5.66 7.49
CA THR A 46 -8.91 -6.41 6.26
C THR A 46 -9.71 -5.92 5.05
N GLU A 47 -10.76 -5.16 5.28
CA GLU A 47 -11.67 -4.70 4.23
C GLU A 47 -11.82 -3.16 4.22
N VAL A 48 -10.90 -2.45 4.83
CA VAL A 48 -10.94 -0.99 4.87
C VAL A 48 -10.12 -0.42 3.72
N VAL A 49 -10.79 -0.13 2.62
CA VAL A 49 -10.19 0.51 1.45
C VAL A 49 -9.91 1.96 1.77
N CYS A 50 -8.68 2.41 1.59
CA CYS A 50 -8.30 3.80 1.83
C CYS A 50 -7.79 4.52 0.58
N GLY A 51 -7.63 3.85 -0.54
CA GLY A 51 -7.19 4.50 -1.77
C GLY A 51 -6.88 3.55 -2.91
N SER A 52 -6.18 4.09 -3.90
CA SER A 52 -5.71 3.36 -5.06
C SER A 52 -4.25 2.98 -4.89
N ALA A 53 -3.86 1.86 -5.46
CA ALA A 53 -2.49 1.38 -5.40
C ALA A 53 -2.07 0.75 -6.72
N VAL A 54 -0.80 0.91 -7.05
CA VAL A 54 -0.16 0.25 -8.19
C VAL A 54 1.15 -0.33 -7.70
N TYR A 55 1.41 -1.57 -8.07
CA TYR A 55 2.70 -2.21 -7.85
C TYR A 55 3.37 -2.47 -9.19
N LEU A 56 4.57 -1.97 -9.35
CA LEU A 56 5.42 -2.28 -10.51
C LEU A 56 6.32 -3.47 -10.16
N ASP A 57 6.07 -4.59 -10.83
CA ASP A 57 7.00 -5.73 -10.87
C ASP A 57 7.94 -5.47 -12.07
N SER A 58 9.08 -4.88 -11.76
CA SER A 58 10.00 -4.33 -12.77
C SER A 58 10.39 -5.36 -13.82
N GLY A 59 10.22 -4.98 -15.07
CA GLY A 59 10.51 -5.86 -16.21
C GLY A 59 9.41 -6.88 -16.53
N THR A 60 8.34 -6.93 -15.73
CA THR A 60 7.28 -7.95 -15.90
C THR A 60 5.92 -7.30 -16.11
N SER A 61 5.36 -6.61 -15.12
CA SER A 61 4.02 -6.04 -15.23
C SER A 61 3.71 -5.01 -14.15
N TYR A 62 2.59 -4.30 -14.34
CA TYR A 62 1.95 -3.51 -13.31
C TYR A 62 0.76 -4.26 -12.74
N TYR A 63 0.59 -4.21 -11.43
CA TYR A 63 -0.60 -4.69 -10.74
C TYR A 63 -1.38 -3.49 -10.22
N ASN A 64 -2.65 -3.36 -10.63
CA ASN A 64 -3.52 -2.26 -10.24
C ASN A 64 -4.54 -2.73 -9.23
N GLY A 65 -4.83 -1.89 -8.24
CA GLY A 65 -5.85 -2.22 -7.26
C GLY A 65 -6.03 -1.12 -6.22
N HIS A 66 -6.23 -1.56 -5.00
CA HIS A 66 -6.58 -0.68 -3.89
C HIS A 66 -5.60 -0.82 -2.73
N ALA A 67 -5.42 0.28 -2.02
CA ALA A 67 -4.72 0.28 -0.74
C ALA A 67 -5.72 -0.02 0.37
N ILE A 68 -5.32 -0.89 1.28
CA ILE A 68 -6.10 -1.29 2.45
C ILE A 68 -5.40 -0.78 3.69
N ALA A 69 -6.14 -0.06 4.53
CA ALA A 69 -5.65 0.37 5.84
C ALA A 69 -5.69 -0.82 6.79
N ALA A 70 -4.68 -1.68 6.72
CA ALA A 70 -4.65 -2.95 7.44
C ALA A 70 -4.49 -2.76 8.95
N SER A 71 -3.75 -1.74 9.37
CA SER A 71 -3.61 -1.33 10.75
C SER A 71 -3.34 0.18 10.83
N SER A 72 -3.20 0.71 12.04
CA SER A 72 -2.88 2.13 12.22
C SER A 72 -1.56 2.55 11.59
N THR A 73 -0.64 1.62 11.35
CA THR A 73 0.70 1.90 10.84
C THR A 73 1.01 1.23 9.50
N THR A 74 0.11 0.41 8.97
CA THR A 74 0.40 -0.39 7.76
C THR A 74 -0.70 -0.31 6.72
N MET A 75 -0.29 -0.36 5.46
CA MET A 75 -1.18 -0.55 4.31
C MET A 75 -0.76 -1.81 3.55
N LYS A 76 -1.73 -2.51 3.01
CA LYS A 76 -1.54 -3.64 2.10
C LYS A 76 -2.24 -3.37 0.79
N LEU A 77 -1.92 -4.12 -0.24
CA LEU A 77 -2.47 -3.93 -1.59
C LEU A 77 -3.37 -5.10 -1.95
N LEU A 78 -4.56 -4.77 -2.45
CA LEU A 78 -5.50 -5.74 -2.98
C LEU A 78 -5.65 -5.47 -4.47
N VAL A 79 -5.26 -6.42 -5.33
CA VAL A 79 -5.22 -6.22 -6.77
C VAL A 79 -6.12 -7.23 -7.49
N GLY A 80 -6.94 -6.72 -8.43
CA GLY A 80 -7.88 -7.55 -9.20
C GLY A 80 -8.86 -8.32 -8.32
N GLU A 81 -9.36 -9.43 -8.84
CA GLU A 81 -10.27 -10.34 -8.13
C GLU A 81 -9.46 -11.45 -7.47
N ARG A 82 -9.00 -11.21 -6.25
CA ARG A 82 -8.10 -12.11 -5.54
C ARG A 82 -8.63 -12.44 -4.15
N ALA A 83 -8.21 -13.59 -3.64
CA ALA A 83 -8.61 -14.07 -2.32
C ALA A 83 -7.76 -13.49 -1.19
N ASP A 84 -6.64 -12.85 -1.50
CA ASP A 84 -5.70 -12.35 -0.51
C ASP A 84 -4.95 -11.13 -1.08
N TYR A 85 -4.08 -10.53 -0.27
CA TYR A 85 -3.31 -9.36 -0.64
C TYR A 85 -2.17 -9.68 -1.62
N LEU A 86 -1.77 -8.65 -2.39
CA LEU A 86 -0.61 -8.75 -3.27
C LEU A 86 0.62 -9.24 -2.49
N GLY A 87 1.35 -10.12 -3.11
CA GLY A 87 2.48 -10.85 -2.52
C GLY A 87 2.09 -12.30 -2.24
N SER A 88 0.90 -12.51 -1.70
CA SER A 88 0.31 -13.82 -1.50
C SER A 88 -0.61 -14.19 -2.68
N SER A 89 -1.46 -13.25 -3.10
CA SER A 89 -2.36 -13.45 -4.24
C SER A 89 -2.49 -12.13 -5.05
N PRO A 90 -1.86 -11.97 -6.21
CA PRO A 90 -0.89 -12.90 -6.83
C PRO A 90 0.34 -13.16 -5.96
N ASN A 91 0.86 -14.38 -6.08
CA ASN A 91 2.07 -14.77 -5.37
C ASN A 91 3.28 -14.16 -6.08
N ILE A 92 3.87 -13.15 -5.48
CA ILE A 92 5.07 -12.48 -5.99
C ILE A 92 6.08 -12.32 -4.88
N ALA A 93 7.35 -12.24 -5.25
CA ALA A 93 8.42 -11.80 -4.36
C ALA A 93 8.84 -10.39 -4.77
N ALA A 94 8.87 -9.46 -3.82
CA ALA A 94 9.42 -8.14 -4.06
C ALA A 94 10.90 -8.25 -4.46
N ALA A 95 11.32 -7.44 -5.40
CA ALA A 95 12.69 -7.42 -5.91
C ALA A 95 13.19 -5.99 -6.06
N SER A 96 14.50 -5.85 -6.09
CA SER A 96 15.13 -4.54 -6.34
C SER A 96 14.66 -3.97 -7.69
N GLY A 97 14.26 -2.71 -7.69
CA GLY A 97 13.71 -2.04 -8.86
C GLY A 97 12.19 -2.05 -8.94
N ASP A 98 11.51 -2.86 -8.14
CA ASP A 98 10.07 -2.80 -8.01
C ASP A 98 9.65 -1.51 -7.31
N LYS A 99 8.41 -1.08 -7.54
CA LYS A 99 7.88 0.14 -6.93
C LYS A 99 6.47 -0.07 -6.43
N VAL A 100 6.17 0.58 -5.32
CA VAL A 100 4.82 0.70 -4.76
C VAL A 100 4.37 2.15 -4.87
N MET A 101 3.20 2.37 -5.48
CA MET A 101 2.62 3.69 -5.64
C MET A 101 1.23 3.70 -5.03
N VAL A 102 0.97 4.66 -4.14
CA VAL A 102 -0.31 4.76 -3.42
C VAL A 102 -0.80 6.20 -3.44
N VAL A 103 -2.10 6.35 -3.69
CA VAL A 103 -2.86 7.57 -3.40
C VAL A 103 -4.00 7.19 -2.47
N ALA A 104 -4.03 7.75 -1.27
CA ALA A 104 -5.00 7.41 -0.24
C ALA A 104 -5.68 8.65 0.32
N VAL A 105 -6.96 8.49 0.67
CA VAL A 105 -7.76 9.51 1.35
C VAL A 105 -8.56 8.81 2.44
N TYR A 106 -8.42 9.25 3.69
CA TYR A 106 -9.10 8.61 4.80
C TYR A 106 -9.26 9.56 5.99
N GLU A 107 -10.16 9.20 6.91
CA GLU A 107 -10.35 9.91 8.16
C GLU A 107 -9.24 9.57 9.14
N ILE A 108 -8.69 10.59 9.80
CA ILE A 108 -7.64 10.45 10.81
C ILE A 108 -8.26 10.06 12.17
N ALA A 109 -7.56 9.22 12.87
CA ALA A 109 -7.95 8.81 14.22
C ALA A 109 -8.05 10.00 15.21
#